data_1f20416e1bbd7671372be0eda41687ee
#
_entry.id   1f20416e1bbd7671372be0eda41687ee
#
_cell.length_a   1.000
_cell.length_b   1.000
_cell.length_c   1.000
_cell.angle_alpha   90.00
_cell.angle_beta   90.00
_cell.angle_gamma   90.00
#
_symmetry.space_group_name_H-M   'P 1'
#
loop_
_entity.id
_entity.type
_entity.pdbx_description
1 polymer ?
#
loop_
_entity_poly.entity_id
_entity_poly.type
_entity_poly.pdbx_seq_one_letter_code
_entity_poly.pdbx_strand_id
1 'polypeptide(L)'
;MKTINIKITILFSIFITFLSCKAQTLPLNTSMKDIPLNAHVKDTNNELAPYIGTYKANFQGKEITLYITKEEDKLTKRLQKNFYRDALVIKYIVKNSTGTILQDTQNNTTDIELYSYYTYPNKNTIVFYYSGTNCRVGWGDIYLKKINTNQISWEYRPDDIILDNSKCPPGTDINIYLPETKDLIFTKQ
;
A
#
# COMPACT_ATOMS: atom_id res chain seq x y z
N MET A 1 -25.39 53.89 -20.75
CA MET A 1 -25.75 52.55 -20.15
C MET A 1 -24.98 51.33 -20.70
N LYS A 2 -24.24 51.38 -21.83
CA LYS A 2 -23.48 50.22 -22.36
C LYS A 2 -22.14 49.95 -21.67
N THR A 3 -21.50 50.93 -21.05
CA THR A 3 -20.17 50.81 -20.43
C THR A 3 -20.17 50.11 -19.07
N ILE A 4 -21.30 50.10 -18.35
CA ILE A 4 -21.42 49.43 -17.03
C ILE A 4 -21.42 47.90 -17.19
N ASN A 5 -22.07 47.38 -18.21
CA ASN A 5 -22.19 45.95 -18.44
C ASN A 5 -20.85 45.29 -18.76
N ILE A 6 -19.96 45.98 -19.49
CA ILE A 6 -18.63 45.47 -19.86
C ILE A 6 -17.75 45.33 -18.61
N LYS A 7 -17.77 46.32 -17.71
CA LYS A 7 -16.96 46.27 -16.48
C LYS A 7 -17.44 45.17 -15.52
N ILE A 8 -18.74 44.95 -15.42
CA ILE A 8 -19.32 43.88 -14.60
C ILE A 8 -18.98 42.50 -15.19
N THR A 9 -19.02 42.34 -16.51
CA THR A 9 -18.68 41.08 -17.18
C THR A 9 -17.19 40.72 -17.02
N ILE A 10 -16.29 41.70 -17.11
CA ILE A 10 -14.86 41.52 -16.89
C ILE A 10 -14.59 41.18 -15.42
N LEU A 11 -15.23 41.83 -14.47
CA LEU A 11 -15.05 41.54 -13.04
C LEU A 11 -15.55 40.14 -12.69
N PHE A 12 -16.67 39.68 -13.27
CA PHE A 12 -17.21 38.34 -13.07
C PHE A 12 -16.34 37.27 -13.71
N SER A 13 -15.73 37.55 -14.88
CA SER A 13 -14.79 36.62 -15.56
C SER A 13 -13.50 36.45 -14.76
N ILE A 14 -12.98 37.50 -14.12
CA ILE A 14 -11.78 37.41 -13.25
C ILE A 14 -12.08 36.60 -11.97
N PHE A 15 -13.28 36.68 -11.44
CA PHE A 15 -13.66 35.95 -10.22
C PHE A 15 -13.76 34.42 -10.42
N ILE A 16 -14.11 33.95 -11.63
CA ILE A 16 -14.22 32.53 -11.97
C ILE A 16 -12.86 31.86 -12.07
N THR A 17 -11.79 32.57 -12.41
CA THR A 17 -10.44 31.99 -12.55
C THR A 17 -9.78 31.62 -11.22
N PHE A 18 -10.25 32.11 -10.09
CA PHE A 18 -9.72 31.79 -8.75
C PHE A 18 -10.35 30.55 -8.11
N LEU A 19 -11.40 29.96 -8.70
CA LEU A 19 -12.08 28.77 -8.17
C LEU A 19 -11.48 27.45 -8.66
N SER A 20 -10.36 27.47 -9.38
CA SER A 20 -9.62 26.25 -9.72
C SER A 20 -8.92 25.70 -8.47
N CYS A 21 -9.68 25.10 -7.58
CA CYS A 21 -9.16 24.29 -6.49
C CYS A 21 -8.48 23.06 -7.10
N LYS A 22 -7.19 23.17 -7.45
CA LYS A 22 -6.40 21.99 -7.85
C LYS A 22 -6.23 21.14 -6.61
N ALA A 23 -6.67 19.88 -6.67
CA ALA A 23 -6.34 18.91 -5.64
C ALA A 23 -4.82 18.93 -5.44
N GLN A 24 -4.38 19.10 -4.20
CA GLN A 24 -2.95 19.18 -3.89
C GLN A 24 -2.27 17.84 -4.21
N THR A 25 -1.28 17.87 -5.08
CA THR A 25 -0.43 16.72 -5.38
C THR A 25 0.77 16.71 -4.44
N LEU A 26 0.99 15.60 -3.76
CA LEU A 26 2.05 15.40 -2.77
C LEU A 26 2.93 14.21 -3.15
N PRO A 27 4.22 14.20 -2.81
CA PRO A 27 5.10 13.06 -3.04
C PRO A 27 4.80 11.88 -2.11
N LEU A 28 5.23 10.67 -2.51
CA LEU A 28 4.96 9.42 -1.77
C LEU A 28 5.51 9.39 -0.34
N ASN A 29 6.60 10.11 -0.09
CA ASN A 29 7.22 10.23 1.24
C ASN A 29 6.60 11.32 2.14
N THR A 30 5.42 11.83 1.77
CA THR A 30 4.68 12.78 2.63
C THR A 30 4.20 12.07 3.89
N SER A 31 4.52 12.63 5.05
CA SER A 31 4.06 12.10 6.34
C SER A 31 2.53 12.09 6.41
N MET A 32 1.96 11.02 6.93
CA MET A 32 0.51 10.80 7.02
C MET A 32 -0.24 11.96 7.70
N LYS A 33 0.37 12.57 8.73
CA LYS A 33 -0.21 13.71 9.45
C LYS A 33 -0.36 14.96 8.57
N ASP A 34 0.53 15.11 7.59
CA ASP A 34 0.66 16.28 6.74
C ASP A 34 -0.14 16.17 5.43
N ILE A 35 -0.81 15.02 5.18
CA ILE A 35 -1.67 14.81 4.02
C ILE A 35 -3.03 15.46 4.27
N PRO A 36 -3.46 16.45 3.45
CA PRO A 36 -4.80 17.05 3.54
C PRO A 36 -5.91 16.08 3.15
N LEU A 37 -7.13 16.40 3.54
CA LEU A 37 -8.34 15.72 3.07
C LEU A 37 -8.45 15.84 1.54
N ASN A 38 -8.79 14.74 0.87
CA ASN A 38 -8.95 14.63 -0.59
C ASN A 38 -7.69 15.00 -1.41
N ALA A 39 -6.51 15.05 -0.79
CA ALA A 39 -5.25 15.22 -1.52
C ALA A 39 -4.90 14.00 -2.36
N HIS A 40 -4.04 14.19 -3.37
CA HIS A 40 -3.47 13.13 -4.18
C HIS A 40 -1.97 12.97 -3.88
N VAL A 41 -1.59 11.82 -3.35
CA VAL A 41 -0.20 11.45 -3.09
C VAL A 41 0.30 10.62 -4.27
N LYS A 42 1.15 11.21 -5.11
CA LYS A 42 1.49 10.67 -6.44
C LYS A 42 2.94 10.21 -6.54
N ASP A 43 3.14 9.17 -7.32
CA ASP A 43 4.46 8.64 -7.69
C ASP A 43 5.10 9.50 -8.81
N THR A 44 5.41 10.74 -8.48
CA THR A 44 5.96 11.71 -9.46
C THR A 44 7.40 11.40 -9.87
N ASN A 45 8.12 10.60 -9.07
CA ASN A 45 9.52 10.26 -9.29
C ASN A 45 9.71 8.82 -9.79
N ASN A 46 8.62 8.12 -10.12
CA ASN A 46 8.63 6.72 -10.55
C ASN A 46 9.31 5.77 -9.54
N GLU A 47 9.08 6.00 -8.24
CA GLU A 47 9.68 5.25 -7.14
C GLU A 47 9.12 3.82 -7.03
N LEU A 48 7.87 3.62 -7.47
CA LEU A 48 7.15 2.36 -7.33
C LEU A 48 7.46 1.34 -8.44
N ALA A 49 7.69 1.80 -9.67
CA ALA A 49 7.88 0.94 -10.84
C ALA A 49 9.00 -0.12 -10.69
N PRO A 50 10.15 0.17 -10.03
CA PRO A 50 11.21 -0.82 -9.87
C PRO A 50 10.82 -2.06 -9.06
N TYR A 51 9.73 -2.01 -8.31
CA TYR A 51 9.28 -3.12 -7.45
C TYR A 51 8.21 -3.99 -8.10
N ILE A 52 7.60 -3.55 -9.20
CA ILE A 52 6.52 -4.27 -9.86
C ILE A 52 7.03 -5.59 -10.44
N GLY A 53 6.27 -6.67 -10.20
CA GLY A 53 6.54 -7.99 -10.75
C GLY A 53 6.18 -9.12 -9.80
N THR A 54 6.53 -10.33 -10.21
CA THR A 54 6.37 -11.53 -9.41
C THR A 54 7.70 -11.90 -8.77
N TYR A 55 7.69 -12.19 -7.47
CA TYR A 55 8.89 -12.52 -6.71
C TYR A 55 8.66 -13.79 -5.89
N LYS A 56 9.73 -14.58 -5.70
CA LYS A 56 9.67 -15.81 -4.90
C LYS A 56 10.78 -15.87 -3.86
N ALA A 57 10.45 -16.49 -2.73
CA ALA A 57 11.41 -16.90 -1.71
C ALA A 57 10.97 -18.18 -1.04
N ASN A 58 11.93 -18.89 -0.43
CA ASN A 58 11.68 -20.02 0.46
C ASN A 58 12.03 -19.63 1.89
N PHE A 59 11.15 -19.92 2.82
CA PHE A 59 11.35 -19.64 4.23
C PHE A 59 10.73 -20.75 5.10
N GLN A 60 11.53 -21.39 5.94
CA GLN A 60 11.10 -22.44 6.86
C GLN A 60 10.23 -23.53 6.19
N GLY A 61 10.67 -24.04 5.04
CA GLY A 61 9.96 -25.07 4.29
C GLY A 61 8.70 -24.62 3.55
N LYS A 62 8.44 -23.32 3.51
CA LYS A 62 7.34 -22.71 2.73
C LYS A 62 7.90 -22.01 1.51
N GLU A 63 7.22 -22.13 0.36
CA GLU A 63 7.43 -21.28 -0.81
C GLU A 63 6.45 -20.10 -0.75
N ILE A 64 6.95 -18.89 -0.85
CA ILE A 64 6.15 -17.66 -0.87
C ILE A 64 6.31 -17.02 -2.24
N THR A 65 5.19 -16.75 -2.90
CA THR A 65 5.13 -15.98 -4.16
C THR A 65 4.41 -14.67 -3.91
N LEU A 66 5.06 -13.55 -4.21
CA LEU A 66 4.48 -12.21 -4.14
C LEU A 66 4.16 -11.72 -5.55
N TYR A 67 2.97 -11.16 -5.75
CA TYR A 67 2.52 -10.49 -6.96
C TYR A 67 2.36 -9.00 -6.64
N ILE A 68 3.31 -8.20 -7.09
CA ILE A 68 3.38 -6.76 -6.79
C ILE A 68 2.88 -5.98 -8.00
N THR A 69 1.80 -5.24 -7.83
CA THR A 69 1.19 -4.39 -8.84
C THR A 69 1.06 -2.96 -8.35
N LYS A 70 0.96 -1.99 -9.27
CA LYS A 70 0.67 -0.59 -8.95
C LYS A 70 -0.82 -0.32 -9.11
N GLU A 71 -1.41 0.35 -8.13
CA GLU A 71 -2.75 0.92 -8.16
C GLU A 71 -2.61 2.44 -8.07
N GLU A 72 -3.11 3.14 -9.08
CA GLU A 72 -3.12 4.60 -9.10
C GLU A 72 -4.36 5.13 -8.36
N ASP A 73 -4.17 6.25 -7.65
CA ASP A 73 -5.23 6.91 -6.91
C ASP A 73 -6.06 5.96 -5.99
N LYS A 74 -5.39 5.00 -5.36
CA LYS A 74 -6.00 4.13 -4.37
C LYS A 74 -6.60 4.96 -3.24
N LEU A 75 -7.92 4.84 -3.03
CA LEU A 75 -8.58 5.51 -1.92
C LEU A 75 -8.06 4.96 -0.59
N THR A 76 -7.45 5.83 0.19
CA THR A 76 -6.92 5.53 1.52
C THR A 76 -7.76 6.22 2.58
N LYS A 77 -8.26 5.44 3.54
CA LYS A 77 -9.04 5.92 4.70
C LYS A 77 -8.20 5.71 5.96
N ARG A 78 -7.64 6.76 6.51
CA ARG A 78 -6.80 6.66 7.70
C ARG A 78 -6.86 7.94 8.55
N LEU A 79 -6.80 7.80 9.88
CA LEU A 79 -6.84 8.92 10.82
C LEU A 79 -8.02 9.88 10.56
N GLN A 80 -9.22 9.34 10.28
CA GLN A 80 -10.43 10.09 9.94
C GLN A 80 -10.31 10.97 8.67
N LYS A 81 -9.29 10.71 7.83
CA LYS A 81 -9.08 11.39 6.55
C LYS A 81 -9.27 10.41 5.39
N ASN A 82 -9.85 10.92 4.32
CA ASN A 82 -9.88 10.26 3.02
C ASN A 82 -8.91 11.02 2.10
N PHE A 83 -8.06 10.32 1.40
CA PHE A 83 -7.16 10.85 0.38
C PHE A 83 -6.84 9.76 -0.64
N TYR A 84 -6.25 10.13 -1.76
CA TYR A 84 -5.88 9.23 -2.83
C TYR A 84 -4.37 9.04 -2.87
N ARG A 85 -3.90 7.82 -3.12
CA ARG A 85 -2.47 7.52 -3.18
C ARG A 85 -2.16 6.56 -4.31
N ASP A 86 -1.10 6.83 -5.08
CA ASP A 86 -0.47 5.79 -5.87
C ASP A 86 0.20 4.81 -4.92
N ALA A 87 -0.14 3.54 -5.01
CA ALA A 87 0.35 2.52 -4.11
C ALA A 87 0.77 1.26 -4.86
N LEU A 88 1.73 0.54 -4.29
CA LEU A 88 1.90 -0.87 -4.63
C LEU A 88 0.94 -1.70 -3.81
N VAL A 89 0.32 -2.67 -4.45
CA VAL A 89 -0.52 -3.68 -3.81
C VAL A 89 0.16 -5.03 -3.99
N ILE A 90 0.23 -5.80 -2.91
CA ILE A 90 0.78 -7.15 -2.93
C ILE A 90 -0.34 -8.15 -2.70
N LYS A 91 -0.48 -9.07 -3.66
CA LYS A 91 -1.18 -10.32 -3.48
C LYS A 91 -0.14 -11.43 -3.35
N TYR A 92 -0.47 -12.53 -2.66
CA TYR A 92 0.51 -13.58 -2.43
C TYR A 92 -0.11 -14.96 -2.34
N ILE A 93 0.74 -15.95 -2.58
CA ILE A 93 0.44 -17.37 -2.38
C ILE A 93 1.54 -17.95 -1.49
N VAL A 94 1.15 -18.69 -0.45
CA VAL A 94 2.07 -19.45 0.40
C VAL A 94 1.74 -20.92 0.26
N LYS A 95 2.77 -21.75 -0.04
CA LYS A 95 2.70 -23.21 -0.12
C LYS A 95 3.63 -23.85 0.90
N ASN A 96 3.25 -25.01 1.40
CA ASN A 96 4.16 -25.84 2.19
C ASN A 96 5.15 -26.61 1.30
N SER A 97 6.05 -27.39 1.92
CA SER A 97 7.06 -28.20 1.23
C SER A 97 6.47 -29.28 0.32
N THR A 98 5.22 -29.68 0.49
CA THR A 98 4.52 -30.65 -0.38
C THR A 98 3.76 -29.99 -1.52
N GLY A 99 3.80 -28.63 -1.62
CA GLY A 99 3.08 -27.85 -2.63
C GLY A 99 1.63 -27.52 -2.27
N THR A 100 1.16 -27.92 -1.08
CA THR A 100 -0.20 -27.57 -0.63
C THR A 100 -0.29 -26.08 -0.35
N ILE A 101 -1.33 -25.41 -0.86
CA ILE A 101 -1.60 -24.00 -0.62
C ILE A 101 -2.07 -23.82 0.83
N LEU A 102 -1.34 -23.01 1.57
CA LEU A 102 -1.66 -22.62 2.95
C LEU A 102 -2.48 -21.31 2.99
N GLN A 103 -2.13 -20.35 2.12
CA GLN A 103 -2.85 -19.09 1.99
C GLN A 103 -2.73 -18.58 0.56
N ASP A 104 -3.83 -18.07 0.00
CA ASP A 104 -3.87 -17.54 -1.37
C ASP A 104 -4.74 -16.28 -1.37
N THR A 105 -4.11 -15.13 -1.49
CA THR A 105 -4.79 -13.83 -1.65
C THR A 105 -4.82 -13.39 -3.12
N GLN A 106 -4.14 -14.12 -4.01
CA GLN A 106 -4.09 -13.82 -5.44
C GLN A 106 -5.36 -14.26 -6.16
N ASN A 107 -5.81 -15.48 -5.88
CA ASN A 107 -6.94 -16.11 -6.58
C ASN A 107 -8.24 -16.08 -5.74
N ASN A 108 -8.14 -15.89 -4.44
CA ASN A 108 -9.28 -15.85 -3.53
C ASN A 108 -9.60 -14.42 -3.10
N THR A 109 -10.90 -14.10 -3.02
CA THR A 109 -11.36 -12.87 -2.39
C THR A 109 -11.13 -12.96 -0.89
N THR A 110 -10.34 -12.05 -0.34
CA THR A 110 -10.03 -11.96 1.09
C THR A 110 -10.09 -10.51 1.54
N ASP A 111 -10.32 -10.29 2.83
CA ASP A 111 -10.22 -8.96 3.46
C ASP A 111 -8.77 -8.61 3.83
N ILE A 112 -7.82 -9.47 3.45
CA ILE A 112 -6.40 -9.25 3.72
C ILE A 112 -5.88 -8.16 2.78
N GLU A 113 -5.44 -7.06 3.37
CA GLU A 113 -4.85 -5.94 2.67
C GLU A 113 -3.34 -5.90 2.90
N LEU A 114 -2.59 -5.71 1.81
CA LEU A 114 -1.14 -5.48 1.84
C LEU A 114 -0.81 -4.44 0.77
N TYR A 115 -0.64 -3.19 1.18
CA TYR A 115 -0.40 -2.08 0.27
C TYR A 115 0.61 -1.07 0.84
N SER A 116 1.35 -0.39 -0.07
CA SER A 116 2.34 0.59 0.32
C SER A 116 1.69 1.90 0.79
N TYR A 117 2.25 2.48 1.85
CA TYR A 117 1.75 3.74 2.38
C TYR A 117 2.85 4.80 2.59
N TYR A 118 4.13 4.42 2.46
CA TYR A 118 5.24 5.36 2.62
C TYR A 118 6.47 4.88 1.84
N THR A 119 7.32 5.83 1.40
CA THR A 119 8.59 5.54 0.76
C THR A 119 9.74 6.21 1.49
N TYR A 120 10.91 5.53 1.51
CA TYR A 120 12.21 6.09 1.90
C TYR A 120 13.14 6.10 0.67
N PRO A 121 13.07 7.11 -0.21
CA PRO A 121 13.81 7.12 -1.47
C PRO A 121 15.32 6.91 -1.28
N ASN A 122 15.92 7.62 -0.31
CA ASN A 122 17.35 7.53 0.00
C ASN A 122 17.80 6.15 0.52
N LYS A 123 16.86 5.28 0.91
CA LYS A 123 17.13 3.91 1.40
C LYS A 123 16.68 2.85 0.40
N ASN A 124 16.12 3.25 -0.76
CA ASN A 124 15.49 2.35 -1.71
C ASN A 124 14.49 1.41 -1.01
N THR A 125 13.65 1.94 -0.12
CA THR A 125 12.75 1.15 0.72
C THR A 125 11.34 1.67 0.64
N ILE A 126 10.38 0.77 0.47
CA ILE A 126 8.95 1.04 0.52
C ILE A 126 8.36 0.35 1.74
N VAL A 127 7.49 1.06 2.46
CA VAL A 127 6.79 0.55 3.64
C VAL A 127 5.36 0.20 3.26
N PHE A 128 4.96 -1.00 3.62
CA PHE A 128 3.62 -1.53 3.39
C PHE A 128 2.88 -1.70 4.72
N TYR A 129 1.61 -1.38 4.69
CA TYR A 129 0.67 -1.80 5.70
C TYR A 129 0.16 -3.20 5.38
N TYR A 130 0.27 -4.11 6.32
CA TYR A 130 -0.36 -5.42 6.28
C TYR A 130 -1.50 -5.45 7.30
N SER A 131 -2.71 -5.79 6.87
CA SER A 131 -3.88 -5.85 7.74
C SER A 131 -3.88 -7.03 8.71
N GLY A 132 -2.92 -7.94 8.57
CA GLY A 132 -2.88 -9.23 9.24
C GLY A 132 -3.62 -10.32 8.46
N THR A 133 -3.53 -11.54 8.95
CA THR A 133 -4.35 -12.67 8.50
C THR A 133 -5.77 -12.57 9.07
N ASN A 134 -6.51 -13.68 9.14
CA ASN A 134 -7.84 -13.67 9.75
C ASN A 134 -7.80 -13.06 11.16
N CYS A 135 -8.87 -12.40 11.54
CA CYS A 135 -8.98 -11.67 12.82
C CYS A 135 -7.90 -10.59 13.03
N ARG A 136 -7.24 -10.15 11.95
CA ARG A 136 -6.14 -9.18 11.96
C ARG A 136 -4.90 -9.64 12.73
N VAL A 137 -4.72 -10.94 12.96
CA VAL A 137 -3.52 -11.47 13.62
C VAL A 137 -2.30 -11.20 12.73
N GLY A 138 -1.22 -10.71 13.34
CA GLY A 138 0.00 -10.35 12.62
C GLY A 138 -0.12 -9.10 11.76
N TRP A 139 -1.04 -8.17 12.07
CA TRP A 139 -1.03 -6.87 11.41
C TRP A 139 0.29 -6.14 11.69
N GLY A 140 0.68 -5.21 10.83
CA GLY A 140 1.91 -4.44 11.05
C GLY A 140 2.53 -3.93 9.77
N ASP A 141 3.79 -3.49 9.88
CA ASP A 141 4.54 -2.93 8.78
C ASP A 141 5.48 -3.95 8.14
N ILE A 142 5.51 -3.93 6.81
CA ILE A 142 6.45 -4.70 5.99
C ILE A 142 7.32 -3.73 5.21
N TYR A 143 8.65 -3.94 5.26
CA TYR A 143 9.62 -3.13 4.56
C TYR A 143 10.18 -3.93 3.39
N LEU A 144 10.01 -3.42 2.18
CA LEU A 144 10.68 -3.94 0.99
C LEU A 144 11.80 -3.00 0.57
N LYS A 145 13.03 -3.50 0.59
CA LYS A 145 14.21 -2.76 0.14
C LYS A 145 14.69 -3.32 -1.20
N LYS A 146 14.86 -2.46 -2.19
CA LYS A 146 15.45 -2.83 -3.46
C LYS A 146 16.94 -3.10 -3.29
N ILE A 147 17.39 -4.31 -3.64
CA ILE A 147 18.80 -4.71 -3.60
C ILE A 147 19.44 -4.52 -4.99
N ASN A 148 18.78 -5.02 -6.03
CA ASN A 148 19.19 -4.89 -7.42
C ASN A 148 17.96 -5.04 -8.34
N THR A 149 18.15 -5.15 -9.65
CA THR A 149 17.05 -5.28 -10.62
C THR A 149 16.14 -6.48 -10.36
N ASN A 150 16.70 -7.58 -9.81
CA ASN A 150 16.00 -8.85 -9.67
C ASN A 150 15.75 -9.27 -8.22
N GLN A 151 16.18 -8.50 -7.25
CA GLN A 151 16.07 -8.88 -5.84
C GLN A 151 15.55 -7.74 -4.98
N ILE A 152 14.68 -8.11 -4.04
CA ILE A 152 14.22 -7.27 -2.96
C ILE A 152 14.48 -7.97 -1.63
N SER A 153 14.85 -7.20 -0.60
CA SER A 153 14.92 -7.66 0.79
C SER A 153 13.58 -7.38 1.47
N TRP A 154 13.13 -8.33 2.24
CA TRP A 154 11.89 -8.30 3.03
C TRP A 154 12.22 -8.24 4.51
N GLU A 155 11.59 -7.32 5.20
CA GLU A 155 11.54 -7.29 6.67
C GLU A 155 10.10 -7.15 7.10
N TYR A 156 9.66 -8.02 8.03
CA TYR A 156 8.34 -7.97 8.63
C TYR A 156 8.42 -8.36 10.09
N ARG A 157 7.81 -7.56 10.93
CA ARG A 157 7.59 -7.81 12.34
C ARG A 157 6.13 -7.54 12.63
N PRO A 158 5.36 -8.58 12.98
CA PRO A 158 3.96 -8.41 13.33
C PRO A 158 3.81 -7.62 14.63
N ASP A 159 2.75 -6.84 14.69
CA ASP A 159 2.27 -6.24 15.92
C ASP A 159 1.31 -7.20 16.62
N ASP A 160 1.24 -7.08 17.95
CA ASP A 160 0.34 -7.88 18.78
C ASP A 160 -1.11 -7.40 18.67
N ILE A 161 -2.04 -8.33 18.87
CA ILE A 161 -3.47 -8.05 18.95
C ILE A 161 -4.11 -8.89 20.04
N ILE A 162 -5.00 -8.27 20.80
CA ILE A 162 -5.87 -9.00 21.76
C ILE A 162 -7.04 -9.58 20.97
N LEU A 163 -7.15 -10.90 20.99
CA LEU A 163 -8.26 -11.62 20.35
C LEU A 163 -9.49 -11.60 21.26
N ASP A 164 -10.62 -11.34 20.64
CA ASP A 164 -11.95 -11.38 21.26
C ASP A 164 -12.82 -12.38 20.50
N ASN A 165 -13.38 -13.36 21.21
CA ASN A 165 -14.20 -14.41 20.62
C ASN A 165 -15.44 -13.88 19.89
N SER A 166 -15.90 -12.65 20.20
CA SER A 166 -16.99 -12.00 19.46
C SER A 166 -16.57 -11.55 18.05
N LYS A 167 -15.27 -11.28 17.86
CA LYS A 167 -14.69 -10.81 16.59
C LYS A 167 -13.88 -11.88 15.87
N CYS A 168 -13.46 -12.90 16.60
CA CYS A 168 -12.68 -14.02 16.07
C CYS A 168 -13.28 -15.33 16.56
N PRO A 169 -14.19 -15.95 15.77
CA PRO A 169 -14.84 -17.19 16.14
C PRO A 169 -13.85 -18.32 16.40
N PRO A 170 -14.12 -19.23 17.37
CA PRO A 170 -13.31 -20.42 17.61
C PRO A 170 -13.14 -21.26 16.34
N GLY A 171 -11.92 -21.75 16.08
CA GLY A 171 -11.60 -22.56 14.89
C GLY A 171 -11.23 -21.75 13.65
N THR A 172 -11.24 -20.42 13.74
CA THR A 172 -10.69 -19.58 12.66
C THR A 172 -9.19 -19.81 12.55
N ASP A 173 -8.70 -20.04 11.33
CA ASP A 173 -7.25 -20.12 11.06
C ASP A 173 -6.61 -18.73 11.22
N ILE A 174 -5.86 -18.57 12.29
CA ILE A 174 -5.15 -17.32 12.64
C ILE A 174 -3.64 -17.40 12.43
N ASN A 175 -3.15 -18.41 11.69
CA ASN A 175 -1.73 -18.58 11.44
C ASN A 175 -1.19 -17.42 10.60
N ILE A 176 -0.03 -16.89 11.00
CA ILE A 176 0.74 -15.96 10.19
C ILE A 176 1.55 -16.79 9.20
N TYR A 177 1.22 -16.66 7.91
CA TYR A 177 1.91 -17.41 6.84
C TYR A 177 3.05 -16.63 6.20
N LEU A 178 3.01 -15.30 6.24
CA LEU A 178 4.08 -14.45 5.73
C LEU A 178 5.34 -14.55 6.62
N PRO A 179 6.55 -14.45 6.01
CA PRO A 179 7.81 -14.62 6.74
C PRO A 179 8.02 -13.53 7.79
N GLU A 180 7.94 -13.91 9.07
CA GLU A 180 8.33 -13.06 10.19
C GLU A 180 9.84 -13.11 10.35
N THR A 181 10.53 -12.20 9.70
CA THR A 181 12.00 -12.19 9.64
C THR A 181 12.53 -10.85 9.13
N LYS A 182 13.85 -10.70 9.17
CA LYS A 182 14.60 -9.61 8.52
C LYS A 182 15.45 -10.16 7.38
N ASP A 183 15.68 -9.32 6.37
CA ASP A 183 16.64 -9.55 5.29
C ASP A 183 16.38 -10.81 4.44
N LEU A 184 15.15 -11.36 4.42
CA LEU A 184 14.81 -12.43 3.51
C LEU A 184 14.82 -11.91 2.06
N ILE A 185 15.59 -12.56 1.21
CA ILE A 185 15.71 -12.16 -0.20
C ILE A 185 14.63 -12.85 -1.03
N PHE A 186 13.83 -12.05 -1.70
CA PHE A 186 12.92 -12.46 -2.74
C PHE A 186 13.54 -12.19 -4.11
N THR A 187 13.50 -13.18 -5.00
CA THR A 187 14.05 -13.09 -6.36
C THR A 187 12.91 -12.97 -7.38
N LYS A 188 13.06 -12.05 -8.32
CA LYS A 188 12.11 -11.80 -9.41
C LYS A 188 12.08 -12.98 -10.37
N GLN A 189 10.87 -13.34 -10.83
CA GLN A 189 10.61 -14.43 -11.77
C GLN A 189 10.50 -13.90 -13.20
#